data_f24a4817e68ff3a556a8f405e15b09a0
#
_entry.id   f24a4817e68ff3a556a8f405e15b09a0
#
_cell.length_a   1.000
_cell.length_b   1.000
_cell.length_c   1.000
_cell.angle_alpha   90.00
_cell.angle_beta   90.00
_cell.angle_gamma   90.00
#
_symmetry.space_group_name_H-M   'P 1'
#
loop_
_entity.id
_entity.type
_entity.pdbx_description
1 polymer ?
#
loop_
_entity_poly.entity_id
_entity_poly.type
_entity_poly.pdbx_seq_one_letter_code
_entity_poly.pdbx_strand_id
1 'polypeptide(L)'
;EFAVDLQYVLWSAYDKLDVKILEPSSNTPVLNIPVSDKKYSNTLAFRFGGQYHALDWLTARMGMYVDESPVRSDYLNPETPSMTKLAYTAGVTFRPIKWMNIDIAYGYVNSADPERTGSYPYTNSVLGIVNEKLAAAGIPESQLTNPVTDFSGNYTARAHTFSIGVG
;
A
#
# COMPACT_ATOMS: atom_id res chain seq x y z
N GLU A 1 30.28 -2.64 -7.87
CA GLU A 1 29.30 -3.70 -8.01
C GLU A 1 27.96 -3.11 -8.40
N PHE A 2 27.19 -3.84 -9.23
CA PHE A 2 25.85 -3.43 -9.65
C PHE A 2 24.89 -4.60 -9.42
N ALA A 3 23.63 -4.27 -9.10
CA ALA A 3 22.55 -5.23 -8.94
C ALA A 3 21.32 -4.73 -9.71
N VAL A 4 20.64 -5.67 -10.35
CA VAL A 4 19.36 -5.45 -11.03
C VAL A 4 18.39 -6.51 -10.56
N ASP A 5 17.18 -6.11 -10.24
CA ASP A 5 16.10 -6.99 -9.85
C ASP A 5 14.84 -6.65 -10.64
N LEU A 6 14.18 -7.67 -11.16
CA LEU A 6 12.92 -7.59 -11.86
C LEU A 6 11.94 -8.55 -11.22
N GLN A 7 10.86 -8.03 -10.67
CA GLN A 7 9.84 -8.81 -10.00
C GLN A 7 8.49 -8.63 -10.70
N TYR A 8 7.87 -9.74 -11.07
CA TYR A 8 6.51 -9.76 -11.56
C TYR A 8 5.59 -10.38 -10.50
N VAL A 9 4.55 -9.65 -10.12
CA VAL A 9 3.63 -10.06 -9.04
C VAL A 9 2.23 -10.28 -9.61
N LEU A 10 1.70 -11.49 -9.40
CA LEU A 10 0.38 -11.91 -9.85
C LEU A 10 -0.71 -11.45 -8.87
N TRP A 11 -0.90 -10.13 -8.75
CA TRP A 11 -1.94 -9.55 -7.88
C TRP A 11 -3.35 -9.89 -8.32
N SER A 12 -3.57 -10.28 -9.57
CA SER A 12 -4.87 -10.75 -10.07
C SER A 12 -5.38 -11.99 -9.34
N ALA A 13 -4.50 -12.73 -8.63
CA ALA A 13 -4.91 -13.83 -7.77
C ALA A 13 -5.67 -13.35 -6.51
N TYR A 14 -5.49 -12.08 -6.12
CA TYR A 14 -6.25 -11.44 -5.05
C TYR A 14 -7.44 -10.68 -5.62
N ASP A 15 -8.48 -11.43 -5.95
CA ASP A 15 -9.67 -10.93 -6.66
C ASP A 15 -10.69 -10.30 -5.70
N LYS A 16 -10.89 -10.91 -4.54
CA LYS A 16 -11.91 -10.50 -3.58
C LYS A 16 -11.51 -10.73 -2.13
N LEU A 17 -12.07 -9.92 -1.24
CA LEU A 17 -12.04 -10.11 0.21
C LEU A 17 -13.43 -10.54 0.69
N ASP A 18 -13.53 -11.77 1.19
CA ASP A 18 -14.75 -12.34 1.78
C ASP A 18 -14.52 -12.51 3.30
N VAL A 19 -15.20 -11.69 4.09
CA VAL A 19 -15.09 -11.73 5.55
C VAL A 19 -16.39 -12.28 6.14
N LYS A 20 -16.29 -13.39 6.88
CA LYS A 20 -17.42 -14.04 7.55
C LYS A 20 -17.21 -14.00 9.04
N ILE A 21 -18.20 -13.48 9.75
CA ILE A 21 -18.25 -13.55 11.20
C ILE A 21 -19.14 -14.75 11.56
N LEU A 22 -18.52 -15.76 12.16
CA LEU A 22 -19.20 -17.02 12.53
C LEU A 22 -19.55 -17.03 14.01
N GLU A 23 -20.64 -17.70 14.35
CA GLU A 23 -20.96 -18.00 15.73
C GLU A 23 -20.04 -19.11 16.26
N PRO A 24 -19.38 -18.93 17.41
CA PRO A 24 -18.39 -19.90 17.90
C PRO A 24 -18.97 -21.30 18.16
N SER A 25 -20.27 -21.39 18.48
CA SER A 25 -20.93 -22.65 18.86
C SER A 25 -21.49 -23.43 17.68
N SER A 26 -21.86 -22.78 16.58
CA SER A 26 -22.58 -23.41 15.47
C SER A 26 -21.88 -23.29 14.12
N ASN A 27 -20.79 -22.52 14.04
CA ASN A 27 -20.07 -22.21 12.80
C ASN A 27 -20.99 -21.63 11.69
N THR A 28 -22.14 -21.05 12.10
CA THR A 28 -23.07 -20.39 11.19
C THR A 28 -22.73 -18.92 11.06
N PRO A 29 -22.88 -18.31 9.87
CA PRO A 29 -22.65 -16.87 9.69
C PRO A 29 -23.65 -16.06 10.55
N VAL A 30 -23.11 -15.27 11.48
CA VAL A 30 -23.90 -14.32 12.30
C VAL A 30 -24.11 -13.01 11.55
N LEU A 31 -23.16 -12.66 10.71
CA LEU A 31 -23.19 -11.45 9.91
C LEU A 31 -22.59 -11.71 8.53
N ASN A 32 -23.35 -11.45 7.49
CA ASN A 32 -22.87 -11.47 6.12
C ASN A 32 -22.37 -10.07 5.75
N ILE A 33 -21.05 -9.93 5.68
CA ILE A 33 -20.44 -8.70 5.15
C ILE A 33 -20.35 -8.88 3.63
N PRO A 34 -20.87 -7.92 2.82
CA PRO A 34 -20.74 -8.01 1.38
C PRO A 34 -19.30 -8.18 0.94
N VAL A 35 -19.10 -9.06 -0.04
CA VAL A 35 -17.77 -9.33 -0.61
C VAL A 35 -17.23 -8.07 -1.26
N SER A 36 -15.99 -7.70 -0.91
CA SER A 36 -15.30 -6.58 -1.50
C SER A 36 -14.46 -7.06 -2.69
N ASP A 37 -14.89 -6.74 -3.90
CA ASP A 37 -14.11 -6.99 -5.11
C ASP A 37 -12.88 -6.09 -5.13
N LYS A 38 -11.70 -6.66 -5.32
CA LYS A 38 -10.43 -5.92 -5.39
C LYS A 38 -9.98 -5.68 -6.82
N LYS A 39 -10.19 -6.65 -7.71
CA LYS A 39 -9.86 -6.59 -9.16
C LYS A 39 -8.47 -6.01 -9.43
N TYR A 40 -7.48 -6.47 -8.68
CA TYR A 40 -6.12 -6.01 -8.80
C TYR A 40 -5.50 -6.43 -10.13
N SER A 41 -4.66 -5.57 -10.69
CA SER A 41 -3.86 -5.85 -11.88
C SER A 41 -2.51 -6.43 -11.48
N ASN A 42 -1.97 -7.32 -12.31
CA ASN A 42 -0.60 -7.78 -12.14
C ASN A 42 0.37 -6.62 -12.33
N THR A 43 1.45 -6.62 -11.59
CA THR A 43 2.41 -5.51 -11.55
C THR A 43 3.83 -5.97 -11.79
N LEU A 44 4.62 -5.03 -12.26
CA LEU A 44 6.06 -5.16 -12.42
C LEU A 44 6.76 -4.24 -11.42
N ALA A 45 7.78 -4.75 -10.74
CA ALA A 45 8.70 -3.95 -9.99
C ALA A 45 10.10 -4.10 -10.56
N PHE A 46 10.76 -2.99 -10.79
CA PHE A 46 12.14 -2.93 -11.28
C PHE A 46 13.00 -2.21 -10.26
N ARG A 47 14.14 -2.81 -9.92
CA ARG A 47 15.12 -2.24 -8.99
C ARG A 47 16.49 -2.27 -9.60
N PHE A 48 17.20 -1.19 -9.44
CA PHE A 48 18.58 -1.05 -9.84
C PHE A 48 19.39 -0.41 -8.71
N GLY A 49 20.57 -0.93 -8.46
CA GLY A 49 21.46 -0.38 -7.43
C GLY A 49 22.93 -0.63 -7.75
N GLY A 50 23.76 0.16 -7.14
CA GLY A 50 25.19 0.01 -7.24
C GLY A 50 25.92 0.45 -6.00
N GLN A 51 27.11 -0.12 -5.79
CA GLN A 51 28.04 0.31 -4.77
C GLN A 51 29.43 0.53 -5.37
N TYR A 52 30.10 1.53 -4.82
CA TYR A 52 31.46 1.90 -5.20
C TYR A 52 32.32 2.02 -3.95
N HIS A 53 33.37 1.23 -3.88
CA HIS A 53 34.39 1.31 -2.84
C HIS A 53 35.38 2.43 -3.24
N ALA A 54 35.08 3.63 -2.77
CA ALA A 54 35.90 4.80 -3.10
C ALA A 54 37.28 4.72 -2.42
N LEU A 55 37.31 4.22 -1.18
CA LEU A 55 38.50 4.01 -0.36
C LEU A 55 38.29 2.76 0.50
N ASP A 56 39.31 2.20 1.10
CA ASP A 56 39.22 1.04 1.99
C ASP A 56 38.28 1.29 3.17
N TRP A 57 38.14 2.52 3.60
CA TRP A 57 37.31 2.98 4.70
C TRP A 57 35.98 3.63 4.27
N LEU A 58 35.75 3.83 2.94
CA LEU A 58 34.59 4.53 2.41
C LEU A 58 33.93 3.77 1.26
N THR A 59 32.68 3.40 1.44
CA THR A 59 31.85 2.83 0.40
C THR A 59 30.60 3.70 0.18
N ALA A 60 30.36 4.10 -1.06
CA ALA A 60 29.15 4.79 -1.47
C ALA A 60 28.16 3.83 -2.15
N ARG A 61 26.87 4.04 -1.94
CA ARG A 61 25.80 3.26 -2.56
C ARG A 61 24.74 4.19 -3.10
N MET A 62 24.13 3.79 -4.22
CA MET A 62 22.94 4.44 -4.75
C MET A 62 22.04 3.41 -5.42
N GLY A 63 20.76 3.72 -5.44
CA GLY A 63 19.77 2.84 -6.07
C GLY A 63 18.51 3.60 -6.44
N MET A 64 17.73 2.96 -7.30
CA MET A 64 16.39 3.40 -7.65
C MET A 64 15.47 2.19 -7.80
N TYR A 65 14.19 2.40 -7.55
CA TYR A 65 13.19 1.42 -7.94
C TYR A 65 11.90 2.06 -8.44
N VAL A 66 11.23 1.31 -9.30
CA VAL A 66 9.86 1.57 -9.73
C VAL A 66 9.03 0.37 -9.30
N ASP A 67 7.91 0.62 -8.64
CA ASP A 67 6.98 -0.39 -8.16
C ASP A 67 5.57 0.00 -8.58
N GLU A 68 5.01 -0.73 -9.56
CA GLU A 68 3.69 -0.44 -10.11
C GLU A 68 2.59 -0.73 -9.08
N SER A 69 1.56 0.10 -9.08
CA SER A 69 0.39 -0.10 -8.24
C SER A 69 -0.53 -1.18 -8.82
N PRO A 70 -0.93 -2.20 -8.05
CA PRO A 70 -1.94 -3.16 -8.47
C PRO A 70 -3.35 -2.59 -8.47
N VAL A 71 -3.60 -1.51 -7.74
CA VAL A 71 -4.93 -0.93 -7.56
C VAL A 71 -5.31 -0.11 -8.80
N ARG A 72 -6.43 -0.43 -9.41
CA ARG A 72 -7.00 0.34 -10.51
C ARG A 72 -7.61 1.64 -10.00
N SER A 73 -7.65 2.67 -10.84
CA SER A 73 -8.19 3.99 -10.46
C SER A 73 -9.63 3.91 -9.94
N ASP A 74 -10.44 3.02 -10.53
CA ASP A 74 -11.84 2.80 -10.14
C ASP A 74 -12.00 2.17 -8.73
N TYR A 75 -10.92 1.63 -8.16
CA TYR A 75 -10.88 0.96 -6.86
C TYR A 75 -9.94 1.65 -5.87
N LEU A 76 -9.42 2.81 -6.23
CA LEU A 76 -8.54 3.59 -5.37
C LEU A 76 -9.35 4.25 -4.25
N ASN A 77 -9.06 3.88 -3.02
CA ASN A 77 -9.74 4.41 -1.84
C ASN A 77 -8.74 4.64 -0.69
N PRO A 78 -9.12 5.34 0.38
CA PRO A 78 -8.25 5.60 1.54
C PRO A 78 -7.78 4.35 2.27
N GLU A 79 -8.51 3.24 2.19
CA GLU A 79 -8.12 1.97 2.82
C GLU A 79 -6.90 1.34 2.11
N THR A 80 -6.85 1.47 0.78
CA THR A 80 -5.76 0.93 -0.04
C THR A 80 -5.23 1.98 -1.02
N PRO A 81 -4.62 3.07 -0.53
CA PRO A 81 -4.14 4.16 -1.36
C PRO A 81 -2.83 3.78 -2.05
N SER A 82 -2.87 2.71 -2.84
CA SER A 82 -1.68 2.24 -3.56
C SER A 82 -1.49 3.02 -4.85
N MET A 83 -0.30 3.56 -5.03
CA MET A 83 0.13 4.29 -6.21
C MET A 83 1.44 3.71 -6.73
N THR A 84 1.70 3.83 -8.02
CA THR A 84 3.01 3.51 -8.58
C THR A 84 4.07 4.37 -7.89
N LYS A 85 5.08 3.72 -7.34
CA LYS A 85 6.14 4.37 -6.55
C LYS A 85 7.41 4.45 -7.36
N LEU A 86 8.03 5.62 -7.32
CA LEU A 86 9.38 5.85 -7.79
C LEU A 86 10.23 6.22 -6.58
N ALA A 87 11.30 5.48 -6.34
CA ALA A 87 12.18 5.74 -5.22
C ALA A 87 13.62 5.88 -5.64
N TYR A 88 14.31 6.76 -4.92
CA TYR A 88 15.74 6.97 -5.02
C TYR A 88 16.37 6.76 -3.66
N THR A 89 17.50 6.08 -3.64
CA THR A 89 18.23 5.80 -2.41
C THR A 89 19.70 6.17 -2.57
N ALA A 90 20.30 6.68 -1.50
CA ALA A 90 21.72 6.91 -1.40
C ALA A 90 22.21 6.52 -0.01
N GLY A 91 23.44 6.04 0.08
CA GLY A 91 24.03 5.67 1.36
C GLY A 91 25.54 5.64 1.32
N VAL A 92 26.12 5.78 2.49
CA VAL A 92 27.56 5.66 2.69
C VAL A 92 27.85 4.77 3.88
N THR A 93 28.88 3.96 3.77
CA THR A 93 29.51 3.25 4.88
C THR A 93 30.88 3.85 5.12
N PHE A 94 31.10 4.27 6.34
CA PHE A 94 32.37 4.74 6.84
C PHE A 94 32.96 3.73 7.82
N ARG A 95 34.20 3.30 7.59
CA ARG A 95 34.95 2.35 8.42
C ARG A 95 36.15 3.03 9.05
N PRO A 96 36.00 3.72 10.19
CA PRO A 96 37.11 4.45 10.84
C PRO A 96 38.17 3.48 11.35
N ILE A 97 37.80 2.29 11.75
CA ILE A 97 38.65 1.21 12.26
C ILE A 97 38.15 -0.14 11.77
N LYS A 98 39.00 -1.15 11.80
CA LYS A 98 38.72 -2.47 11.19
C LYS A 98 37.49 -3.22 11.77
N TRP A 99 37.08 -2.90 12.97
CA TRP A 99 35.98 -3.55 13.69
C TRP A 99 34.73 -2.68 13.85
N MET A 100 34.68 -1.48 13.22
CA MET A 100 33.53 -0.59 13.33
C MET A 100 33.10 -0.09 11.95
N ASN A 101 31.79 -0.20 11.67
CA ASN A 101 31.15 0.41 10.51
C ASN A 101 30.14 1.45 11.00
N ILE A 102 30.06 2.56 10.32
CA ILE A 102 28.99 3.56 10.46
C ILE A 102 28.31 3.66 9.11
N ASP A 103 27.05 3.32 9.06
CA ASP A 103 26.21 3.38 7.88
C ASP A 103 25.24 4.53 7.98
N ILE A 104 25.16 5.35 6.94
CA ILE A 104 24.15 6.41 6.81
C ILE A 104 23.45 6.19 5.49
N ALA A 105 22.12 6.19 5.54
CA ALA A 105 21.31 6.02 4.35
C ALA A 105 20.14 7.00 4.31
N TYR A 106 19.80 7.40 3.10
CA TYR A 106 18.66 8.24 2.78
C TYR A 106 17.87 7.62 1.65
N GLY A 107 16.55 7.68 1.78
CA GLY A 107 15.61 7.27 0.74
C GLY A 107 14.54 8.33 0.52
N TYR A 108 14.22 8.56 -0.73
CA TYR A 108 13.10 9.38 -1.17
C TYR A 108 12.16 8.54 -2.02
N VAL A 109 10.91 8.47 -1.62
CA VAL A 109 9.84 7.76 -2.34
C VAL A 109 8.80 8.79 -2.76
N ASN A 110 8.43 8.76 -4.02
CA ASN A 110 7.40 9.61 -4.59
C ASN A 110 6.40 8.77 -5.38
N SER A 111 5.15 9.21 -5.43
CA SER A 111 4.19 8.71 -6.40
C SER A 111 4.67 9.06 -7.81
N ALA A 112 4.70 8.08 -8.72
CA ALA A 112 5.02 8.32 -10.13
C ALA A 112 3.90 9.11 -10.82
N ASP A 113 2.65 8.91 -10.36
CA ASP A 113 1.50 9.71 -10.76
C ASP A 113 1.29 10.80 -9.71
N PRO A 114 1.69 12.06 -9.97
CA PRO A 114 1.64 13.13 -8.97
C PRO A 114 0.23 13.45 -8.49
N GLU A 115 -0.78 13.16 -9.30
CA GLU A 115 -2.19 13.32 -8.97
C GLU A 115 -2.99 12.13 -9.52
N ARG A 116 -3.01 11.03 -8.76
CA ARG A 116 -3.85 9.90 -9.15
C ARG A 116 -5.28 10.14 -8.69
N THR A 117 -6.15 10.34 -9.66
CA THR A 117 -7.59 10.49 -9.41
C THR A 117 -8.22 9.14 -9.16
N GLY A 118 -8.80 8.98 -7.98
CA GLY A 118 -9.66 7.85 -7.63
C GLY A 118 -11.12 8.25 -7.77
N SER A 119 -11.94 7.35 -8.27
CA SER A 119 -13.39 7.47 -8.31
C SER A 119 -13.99 6.21 -7.72
N TYR A 120 -14.14 6.20 -6.41
CA TYR A 120 -14.64 5.02 -5.70
C TYR A 120 -15.74 5.40 -4.71
N PRO A 121 -17.01 5.17 -5.07
CA PRO A 121 -18.11 5.26 -4.11
C PRO A 121 -18.00 4.09 -3.13
N TYR A 122 -17.64 4.39 -1.91
CA TYR A 122 -17.54 3.38 -0.85
C TYR A 122 -18.89 3.19 -0.17
N THR A 123 -19.41 1.97 -0.21
CA THR A 123 -20.61 1.59 0.56
C THR A 123 -20.18 0.97 1.87
N ASN A 124 -20.53 1.61 2.98
CA ASN A 124 -20.33 1.01 4.30
C ASN A 124 -21.30 -0.16 4.50
N SER A 125 -20.81 -1.35 4.26
CA SER A 125 -21.62 -2.58 4.30
C SER A 125 -22.21 -2.86 5.69
N VAL A 126 -21.47 -2.53 6.76
CA VAL A 126 -21.94 -2.71 8.13
C VAL A 126 -23.10 -1.76 8.41
N LEU A 127 -22.97 -0.51 7.99
CA LEU A 127 -24.03 0.49 8.15
C LEU A 127 -25.27 0.15 7.33
N GLY A 128 -25.08 -0.43 6.13
CA GLY A 128 -26.16 -0.95 5.29
C GLY A 128 -26.97 -2.04 6.00
N ILE A 129 -26.28 -3.01 6.62
CA ILE A 129 -26.94 -4.09 7.40
C ILE A 129 -27.67 -3.54 8.63
N VAL A 130 -27.06 -2.55 9.31
CA VAL A 130 -27.71 -1.90 10.46
C VAL A 130 -28.98 -1.18 10.01
N ASN A 131 -28.93 -0.44 8.91
CA ASN A 131 -30.09 0.23 8.33
C ASN A 131 -31.19 -0.74 7.95
N GLU A 132 -30.87 -1.86 7.33
CA GLU A 132 -31.84 -2.90 6.98
C GLU A 132 -32.58 -3.43 8.23
N LYS A 133 -31.83 -3.70 9.31
CA LYS A 133 -32.42 -4.14 10.58
C LYS A 133 -33.28 -3.05 11.24
N LEU A 134 -32.85 -1.80 11.18
CA LEU A 134 -33.59 -0.67 11.72
C LEU A 134 -34.89 -0.43 10.91
N ALA A 135 -34.85 -0.54 9.59
CA ALA A 135 -35.99 -0.45 8.73
C ALA A 135 -37.00 -1.60 9.03
N ALA A 136 -36.53 -2.82 9.22
CA ALA A 136 -37.31 -3.96 9.62
C ALA A 136 -37.96 -3.78 11.02
N ALA A 137 -37.32 -3.00 11.90
CA ALA A 137 -37.86 -2.61 13.20
C ALA A 137 -38.84 -1.41 13.16
N GLY A 138 -39.14 -0.89 11.96
CA GLY A 138 -40.10 0.19 11.75
C GLY A 138 -39.52 1.59 11.87
N ILE A 139 -38.20 1.75 11.86
CA ILE A 139 -37.54 3.06 11.83
C ILE A 139 -37.73 3.68 10.44
N PRO A 140 -38.25 4.92 10.33
CA PRO A 140 -38.45 5.58 9.04
C PRO A 140 -37.12 5.77 8.27
N GLU A 141 -37.18 5.65 6.95
CA GLU A 141 -36.01 5.79 6.06
C GLU A 141 -35.29 7.15 6.19
N SER A 142 -36.05 8.20 6.54
CA SER A 142 -35.49 9.53 6.82
C SER A 142 -34.57 9.62 8.04
N GLN A 143 -34.60 8.62 8.91
CA GLN A 143 -33.72 8.51 10.10
C GLN A 143 -32.56 7.54 9.90
N LEU A 144 -32.50 6.87 8.76
CA LEU A 144 -31.41 5.98 8.43
C LEU A 144 -30.20 6.76 7.91
N THR A 145 -29.02 6.33 8.30
CA THR A 145 -27.78 6.95 7.82
C THR A 145 -27.47 6.44 6.42
N ASN A 146 -27.10 7.34 5.50
CA ASN A 146 -26.67 6.92 4.17
C ASN A 146 -25.38 6.09 4.27
N PRO A 147 -25.40 4.82 3.83
CA PRO A 147 -24.24 3.95 3.89
C PRO A 147 -23.21 4.23 2.80
N VAL A 148 -23.52 5.11 1.85
CA VAL A 148 -22.61 5.45 0.73
C VAL A 148 -21.79 6.68 1.09
N THR A 149 -20.47 6.53 1.05
CA THR A 149 -19.53 7.63 1.20
C THR A 149 -18.69 7.71 -0.07
N ASP A 150 -18.56 8.91 -0.62
CA ASP A 150 -17.72 9.14 -1.79
C ASP A 150 -16.30 9.49 -1.32
N PHE A 151 -15.34 8.64 -1.67
CA PHE A 151 -13.91 8.85 -1.45
C PHE A 151 -13.18 9.23 -2.74
N SER A 152 -13.91 9.69 -3.74
CA SER A 152 -13.30 10.20 -4.96
C SER A 152 -12.42 11.42 -4.66
N GLY A 153 -11.25 11.48 -5.28
CA GLY A 153 -10.31 12.57 -5.05
C GLY A 153 -8.94 12.29 -5.66
N ASN A 154 -8.05 13.25 -5.48
CA ASN A 154 -6.67 13.14 -5.91
C ASN A 154 -5.79 12.65 -4.76
N TYR A 155 -5.03 11.62 -5.02
CA TYR A 155 -4.15 10.98 -4.04
C TYR A 155 -2.69 11.18 -4.43
N THR A 156 -1.90 11.66 -3.48
CA THR A 156 -0.45 11.78 -3.62
C THR A 156 0.25 11.19 -2.42
N ALA A 157 1.41 10.59 -2.62
CA ALA A 157 2.24 10.09 -1.53
C ALA A 157 3.71 10.45 -1.75
N ARG A 158 4.34 10.94 -0.69
CA ARG A 158 5.77 11.21 -0.62
C ARG A 158 6.31 10.78 0.73
N ALA A 159 7.50 10.20 0.74
CA ALA A 159 8.14 9.80 1.97
C ALA A 159 9.66 10.05 1.91
N HIS A 160 10.22 10.47 3.03
CA HIS A 160 11.65 10.58 3.25
C HIS A 160 12.04 9.62 4.37
N THR A 161 13.05 8.84 4.16
CA THR A 161 13.58 7.91 5.15
C THR A 161 15.05 8.22 5.43
N PHE A 162 15.41 8.19 6.70
CA PHE A 162 16.79 8.34 7.15
C PHE A 162 17.13 7.16 8.05
N SER A 163 18.31 6.61 7.87
CA SER A 163 18.80 5.50 8.68
C SER A 163 20.25 5.73 9.05
N ILE A 164 20.59 5.41 10.29
CA ILE A 164 21.95 5.36 10.81
C ILE A 164 22.13 4.01 11.48
N GLY A 165 23.20 3.32 11.11
CA GLY A 165 23.60 2.04 11.69
C GLY A 165 25.02 2.08 12.20
N VAL A 166 25.31 1.36 13.27
CA VAL A 166 26.66 1.14 13.79
C VAL A 166 26.82 -0.37 14.02
N GLY A 167 27.86 -0.93 13.48
CA GLY A 167 28.19 -2.36 13.54
C GLY A 167 29.67 -2.61 13.75
#